data_2ad76dacde7058999170132239c31e3d
#
_entry.id   2ad76dacde7058999170132239c31e3d
#
_cell.length_a   1.000
_cell.length_b   1.000
_cell.length_c   1.000
_cell.angle_alpha   90.00
_cell.angle_beta   90.00
_cell.angle_gamma   90.00
#
_symmetry.space_group_name_H-M   'P 1'
#
loop_
_entity.id
_entity.type
_entity.pdbx_description
1 polymer ?
#
loop_
_entity_poly.entity_id
_entity_poly.type
_entity_poly.pdbx_seq_one_letter_code
_entity_poly.pdbx_strand_id
1 'polypeptide(L)'
;LRRAVVSDIHGNLIALQKVLEDIQSQNIDEIFCLGDVIGYGPSPRECIDEVRQFALCILGNHDQAALFDPEGFSSTAERAIFWTRKQLEFDSSDSEQAKQRWRFLAELPRTHQVDEFLFVHGSARNPINEYIFPEDVYNRRKIEKVFSLIPQYCFQGHTHVPGVFTEDFEFLALAQLDNLYELGDQK
;
A
#
# COMPACT_ATOMS: atom_id res chain seq x y z
N LEU A 1 16.23 -12.57 7.33
CA LEU A 1 15.62 -11.24 7.39
C LEU A 1 14.10 -11.39 7.45
N ARG A 2 13.47 -10.83 8.49
CA ARG A 2 12.00 -10.86 8.66
C ARG A 2 11.44 -9.49 8.32
N ARG A 3 10.44 -9.44 7.45
CA ARG A 3 9.79 -8.20 7.02
C ARG A 3 8.32 -8.18 7.41
N ALA A 4 7.85 -7.04 7.92
CA ALA A 4 6.44 -6.73 7.97
C ALA A 4 6.05 -5.96 6.72
N VAL A 5 4.96 -6.34 6.08
CA VAL A 5 4.38 -5.61 4.95
C VAL A 5 3.03 -5.05 5.40
N VAL A 6 2.90 -3.72 5.33
CA VAL A 6 1.67 -2.99 5.68
C VAL A 6 1.18 -2.22 4.47
N SER A 7 -0.10 -1.90 4.40
CA SER A 7 -0.70 -1.15 3.30
C SER A 7 -1.94 -0.39 3.75
N ASP A 8 -2.36 0.60 2.95
CA ASP A 8 -3.68 1.22 3.04
C ASP A 8 -3.97 1.78 4.46
N ILE A 9 -3.02 2.55 4.98
CA ILE A 9 -3.06 3.16 6.31
C ILE A 9 -4.14 4.26 6.38
N HIS A 10 -4.27 5.01 5.29
CA HIS A 10 -5.30 6.02 5.11
C HIS A 10 -5.43 7.03 6.27
N GLY A 11 -4.31 7.51 6.81
CA GLY A 11 -4.33 8.49 7.89
C GLY A 11 -4.93 7.98 9.21
N ASN A 12 -5.03 6.66 9.41
CA ASN A 12 -5.54 6.05 10.63
C ASN A 12 -4.40 5.76 11.61
N LEU A 13 -3.96 6.81 12.30
CA LEU A 13 -2.84 6.73 13.25
C LEU A 13 -3.08 5.71 14.36
N ILE A 14 -4.30 5.62 14.87
CA ILE A 14 -4.61 4.71 15.99
C ILE A 14 -4.42 3.25 15.57
N ALA A 15 -4.90 2.90 14.37
CA ALA A 15 -4.68 1.55 13.83
C ALA A 15 -3.19 1.31 13.53
N LEU A 16 -2.50 2.29 12.92
CA LEU A 16 -1.07 2.19 12.63
C LEU A 16 -0.26 1.94 13.91
N GLN A 17 -0.52 2.68 14.98
CA GLN A 17 0.19 2.49 16.26
C GLN A 17 -0.03 1.09 16.82
N LYS A 18 -1.24 0.53 16.72
CA LYS A 18 -1.51 -0.86 17.18
C LYS A 18 -0.80 -1.90 16.33
N VAL A 19 -0.73 -1.70 15.03
CA VAL A 19 0.05 -2.56 14.14
C VAL A 19 1.55 -2.48 14.46
N LEU A 20 2.08 -1.28 14.71
CA LEU A 20 3.49 -1.10 15.09
C LEU A 20 3.83 -1.74 16.44
N GLU A 21 2.94 -1.65 17.44
CA GLU A 21 3.09 -2.36 18.72
C GLU A 21 3.19 -3.89 18.49
N ASP A 22 2.35 -4.45 17.64
CA ASP A 22 2.37 -5.88 17.29
C ASP A 22 3.67 -6.26 16.55
N ILE A 23 4.06 -5.48 15.53
CA ILE A 23 5.31 -5.68 14.77
C ILE A 23 6.52 -5.69 15.71
N GLN A 24 6.59 -4.76 16.66
CA GLN A 24 7.68 -4.70 17.66
C GLN A 24 7.78 -5.97 18.50
N SER A 25 6.64 -6.61 18.79
CA SER A 25 6.61 -7.85 19.58
C SER A 25 7.13 -9.07 18.81
N GLN A 26 7.25 -8.99 17.47
CA GLN A 26 7.51 -10.13 16.59
C GLN A 26 8.96 -10.24 16.09
N ASN A 27 9.89 -9.40 16.55
CA ASN A 27 11.29 -9.37 16.12
C ASN A 27 11.40 -9.18 14.58
N ILE A 28 10.73 -8.19 14.06
CA ILE A 28 10.79 -7.79 12.66
C ILE A 28 12.01 -6.91 12.41
N ASP A 29 12.73 -7.17 11.31
CA ASP A 29 13.94 -6.41 10.94
C ASP A 29 13.60 -5.16 10.11
N GLU A 30 12.60 -5.24 9.21
CA GLU A 30 12.25 -4.18 8.29
C GLU A 30 10.73 -4.06 8.13
N ILE A 31 10.24 -2.84 7.95
CA ILE A 31 8.83 -2.56 7.64
C ILE A 31 8.76 -1.98 6.22
N PHE A 32 7.90 -2.56 5.38
CA PHE A 32 7.58 -2.09 4.04
C PHE A 32 6.13 -1.63 4.00
N CYS A 33 5.87 -0.44 3.43
CA CYS A 33 4.53 0.08 3.20
C CYS A 33 4.21 0.09 1.70
N LEU A 34 3.08 -0.51 1.33
CA LEU A 34 2.64 -0.60 -0.07
C LEU A 34 1.81 0.60 -0.53
N GLY A 35 1.90 1.73 0.15
CA GLY A 35 1.21 2.96 -0.23
C GLY A 35 -0.11 3.18 0.48
N ASP A 36 -0.81 4.21 0.03
CA ASP A 36 -2.02 4.76 0.63
C ASP A 36 -1.82 5.08 2.12
N VAL A 37 -0.74 5.82 2.38
CA VAL A 37 -0.41 6.33 3.71
C VAL A 37 -1.47 7.32 4.18
N ILE A 38 -1.98 8.12 3.25
CA ILE A 38 -2.94 9.20 3.49
C ILE A 38 -4.27 8.96 2.76
N GLY A 39 -5.20 9.89 2.91
CA GLY A 39 -6.57 9.78 2.44
C GLY A 39 -7.51 9.51 3.63
N TYR A 40 -8.77 9.45 3.48
CA TYR A 40 -9.87 9.18 4.41
C TYR A 40 -9.69 9.59 5.89
N GLY A 41 -8.68 9.08 6.58
CA GLY A 41 -8.51 9.20 8.04
C GLY A 41 -8.00 10.57 8.51
N PRO A 42 -8.13 10.86 9.81
CA PRO A 42 -7.95 12.22 10.34
C PRO A 42 -6.51 12.62 10.65
N SER A 43 -5.54 11.72 10.57
CA SER A 43 -4.16 11.95 11.02
C SER A 43 -3.11 11.76 9.90
N PRO A 44 -3.23 12.47 8.74
CA PRO A 44 -2.33 12.25 7.62
C PRO A 44 -0.88 12.66 7.92
N ARG A 45 -0.65 13.71 8.71
CA ARG A 45 0.69 14.21 9.06
C ARG A 45 1.45 13.19 9.89
N GLU A 46 0.82 12.73 10.95
CA GLU A 46 1.38 11.79 11.90
C GLU A 46 1.66 10.45 11.23
N CYS A 47 0.76 9.98 10.35
CA CYS A 47 0.99 8.75 9.59
C CYS A 47 2.19 8.88 8.64
N ILE A 48 2.36 10.01 7.94
CA ILE A 48 3.55 10.25 7.13
C ILE A 48 4.80 10.24 7.99
N ASP A 49 4.79 10.90 9.15
CA ASP A 49 5.96 11.01 10.02
C ASP A 49 6.40 9.65 10.57
N GLU A 50 5.46 8.74 10.86
CA GLU A 50 5.74 7.36 11.23
C GLU A 50 6.29 6.56 10.05
N VAL A 51 5.61 6.59 8.89
CA VAL A 51 5.97 5.77 7.71
C VAL A 51 7.33 6.19 7.11
N ARG A 52 7.73 7.44 7.26
CA ARG A 52 9.07 7.92 6.84
C ARG A 52 10.22 7.19 7.53
N GLN A 53 9.97 6.49 8.64
CA GLN A 53 10.97 5.70 9.36
C GLN A 53 11.06 4.25 8.83
N PHE A 54 10.17 3.83 7.94
CA PHE A 54 10.16 2.48 7.39
C PHE A 54 11.28 2.29 6.37
N ALA A 55 11.71 1.05 6.20
CA ALA A 55 12.76 0.70 5.24
C ALA A 55 12.33 0.95 3.79
N LEU A 56 11.02 0.83 3.51
CA LEU A 56 10.43 1.10 2.21
C LEU A 56 9.01 1.65 2.37
N CYS A 57 8.68 2.64 1.56
CA CYS A 57 7.31 3.01 1.25
C CYS A 57 7.18 3.21 -0.26
N ILE A 58 6.12 2.70 -0.88
CA ILE A 58 5.80 2.94 -2.29
C ILE A 58 4.55 3.81 -2.42
N LEU A 59 4.33 4.38 -3.60
CA LEU A 59 3.25 5.31 -3.88
C LEU A 59 1.92 4.59 -4.05
N GLY A 60 0.91 4.94 -3.23
CA GLY A 60 -0.48 4.55 -3.43
C GLY A 60 -1.26 5.54 -4.30
N ASN A 61 -2.48 5.17 -4.69
CA ASN A 61 -3.32 6.03 -5.52
C ASN A 61 -3.86 7.24 -4.74
N HIS A 62 -4.12 7.15 -3.44
CA HIS A 62 -4.49 8.29 -2.61
C HIS A 62 -3.30 9.23 -2.37
N ASP A 63 -2.09 8.70 -2.20
CA ASP A 63 -0.87 9.50 -2.09
C ASP A 63 -0.62 10.26 -3.39
N GLN A 64 -0.76 9.59 -4.54
CA GLN A 64 -0.67 10.22 -5.86
C GLN A 64 -1.74 11.29 -6.04
N ALA A 65 -2.98 11.01 -5.68
CA ALA A 65 -4.07 11.96 -5.80
C ALA A 65 -3.92 13.19 -4.91
N ALA A 66 -3.20 13.08 -3.78
CA ALA A 66 -2.86 14.25 -2.97
C ALA A 66 -1.80 15.14 -3.64
N LEU A 67 -0.92 14.59 -4.46
CA LEU A 67 0.10 15.33 -5.22
C LEU A 67 -0.47 15.97 -6.49
N PHE A 68 -1.45 15.29 -7.11
CA PHE A 68 -2.01 15.67 -8.42
C PHE A 68 -3.55 15.80 -8.33
N ASP A 69 -4.24 15.83 -9.47
CA ASP A 69 -5.70 15.86 -9.47
C ASP A 69 -6.28 14.46 -9.19
N PRO A 70 -7.30 14.35 -8.32
CA PRO A 70 -7.92 13.07 -7.95
C PRO A 70 -8.88 12.56 -9.03
N GLU A 71 -8.37 12.25 -10.22
CA GLU A 71 -9.16 11.70 -11.31
C GLU A 71 -9.64 10.27 -11.03
N GLY A 72 -10.91 9.99 -11.32
CA GLY A 72 -11.51 8.66 -11.18
C GLY A 72 -11.96 8.28 -9.76
N PHE A 73 -11.83 9.18 -8.79
CA PHE A 73 -12.30 8.97 -7.43
C PHE A 73 -13.80 9.24 -7.28
N SER A 74 -14.44 8.59 -6.32
CA SER A 74 -15.79 8.96 -5.91
C SER A 74 -15.78 10.36 -5.28
N SER A 75 -16.91 11.07 -5.32
CA SER A 75 -17.02 12.42 -4.73
C SER A 75 -16.69 12.46 -3.24
N THR A 76 -16.88 11.36 -2.52
CA THR A 76 -16.51 11.25 -1.11
C THR A 76 -15.00 11.11 -0.92
N ALA A 77 -14.37 10.25 -1.71
CA ALA A 77 -12.92 10.09 -1.70
C ALA A 77 -12.19 11.36 -2.14
N GLU A 78 -12.68 12.02 -3.21
CA GLU A 78 -12.16 13.30 -3.67
C GLU A 78 -12.18 14.37 -2.57
N ARG A 79 -13.30 14.51 -1.85
CA ARG A 79 -13.39 15.45 -0.72
C ARG A 79 -12.40 15.10 0.40
N ALA A 80 -12.21 13.83 0.69
CA ALA A 80 -11.23 13.39 1.69
C ALA A 80 -9.80 13.74 1.26
N ILE A 81 -9.46 13.57 -0.03
CA ILE A 81 -8.15 13.94 -0.59
C ILE A 81 -7.93 15.45 -0.48
N PHE A 82 -8.90 16.29 -0.87
CA PHE A 82 -8.76 17.74 -0.73
C PHE A 82 -8.66 18.18 0.71
N TRP A 83 -9.37 17.52 1.63
CA TRP A 83 -9.23 17.79 3.05
C TRP A 83 -7.82 17.41 3.53
N THR A 84 -7.31 16.24 3.13
CA THR A 84 -5.95 15.80 3.45
C THR A 84 -4.90 16.79 2.96
N ARG A 85 -5.00 17.29 1.71
CA ARG A 85 -4.11 18.34 1.19
C ARG A 85 -4.09 19.56 2.11
N LYS A 86 -5.27 20.05 2.52
CA LYS A 86 -5.37 21.20 3.44
C LYS A 86 -4.66 20.91 4.77
N GLN A 87 -4.78 19.69 5.30
CA GLN A 87 -4.06 19.32 6.51
C GLN A 87 -2.54 19.37 6.32
N LEU A 88 -2.03 18.94 5.17
CA LEU A 88 -0.61 18.95 4.87
C LEU A 88 -0.05 20.35 4.55
N GLU A 89 -0.88 21.23 3.99
CA GLU A 89 -0.50 22.61 3.63
C GLU A 89 -0.50 23.57 4.82
N PHE A 90 -1.41 23.38 5.79
CA PHE A 90 -1.65 24.30 6.88
C PHE A 90 -0.84 23.94 8.12
N ASP A 91 0.36 24.52 8.22
CA ASP A 91 0.87 25.00 9.52
C ASP A 91 1.94 26.06 9.30
N SER A 92 1.60 27.33 9.55
CA SER A 92 2.56 28.43 9.47
C SER A 92 3.68 28.34 10.52
N SER A 93 3.49 27.52 11.56
CA SER A 93 4.48 27.25 12.61
C SER A 93 5.46 26.12 12.24
N ASP A 94 5.11 25.29 11.21
CA ASP A 94 5.84 24.06 10.85
C ASP A 94 6.14 23.96 9.35
N SER A 95 6.51 25.05 8.72
CA SER A 95 6.69 25.12 7.27
C SER A 95 7.78 24.15 6.74
N GLU A 96 8.78 23.81 7.54
CA GLU A 96 9.86 22.91 7.11
C GLU A 96 9.41 21.44 7.17
N GLN A 97 8.67 21.03 8.20
CA GLN A 97 8.09 19.67 8.28
C GLN A 97 7.05 19.46 7.18
N ALA A 98 6.21 20.46 6.89
CA ALA A 98 5.27 20.39 5.78
C ALA A 98 5.98 20.13 4.44
N LYS A 99 7.09 20.86 4.16
CA LYS A 99 7.89 20.61 2.96
C LYS A 99 8.50 19.21 2.93
N GLN A 100 8.97 18.71 4.07
CA GLN A 100 9.54 17.36 4.17
C GLN A 100 8.49 16.28 3.92
N ARG A 101 7.25 16.45 4.41
CA ARG A 101 6.14 15.52 4.14
C ARG A 101 5.78 15.49 2.65
N TRP A 102 5.66 16.66 2.01
CA TRP A 102 5.41 16.75 0.58
C TRP A 102 6.54 16.16 -0.26
N ARG A 103 7.80 16.42 0.12
CA ARG A 103 8.97 15.83 -0.54
C ARG A 103 8.94 14.31 -0.42
N PHE A 104 8.69 13.78 0.77
CA PHE A 104 8.56 12.34 0.98
C PHE A 104 7.54 11.71 0.03
N LEU A 105 6.31 12.24 -0.02
CA LEU A 105 5.27 11.73 -0.91
C LEU A 105 5.69 11.82 -2.39
N ALA A 106 6.31 12.91 -2.80
CA ALA A 106 6.73 13.14 -4.18
C ALA A 106 7.88 12.23 -4.64
N GLU A 107 8.69 11.73 -3.70
CA GLU A 107 9.84 10.86 -3.95
C GLU A 107 9.49 9.37 -3.85
N LEU A 108 8.26 9.00 -3.46
CA LEU A 108 7.84 7.60 -3.35
C LEU A 108 7.93 6.88 -4.70
N PRO A 109 8.61 5.74 -4.78
CA PRO A 109 8.64 4.92 -5.97
C PRO A 109 7.27 4.28 -6.23
N ARG A 110 6.95 4.01 -7.49
CA ARG A 110 5.70 3.33 -7.89
C ARG A 110 5.76 1.82 -7.71
N THR A 111 6.96 1.27 -7.76
CA THR A 111 7.25 -0.15 -7.63
C THR A 111 8.58 -0.32 -6.94
N HIS A 112 8.74 -1.44 -6.28
CA HIS A 112 10.03 -1.86 -5.76
C HIS A 112 10.21 -3.35 -5.97
N GLN A 113 11.42 -3.77 -6.34
CA GLN A 113 11.74 -5.18 -6.51
C GLN A 113 13.02 -5.51 -5.73
N VAL A 114 12.93 -6.56 -4.94
CA VAL A 114 14.08 -7.15 -4.23
C VAL A 114 14.10 -8.62 -4.57
N ASP A 115 15.15 -9.06 -5.25
CA ASP A 115 15.30 -10.43 -5.72
C ASP A 115 14.05 -10.91 -6.51
N GLU A 116 13.35 -11.90 -6.03
CA GLU A 116 12.17 -12.52 -6.61
C GLU A 116 10.84 -11.86 -6.16
N PHE A 117 10.93 -10.83 -5.31
CA PHE A 117 9.77 -10.18 -4.70
C PHE A 117 9.49 -8.82 -5.35
N LEU A 118 8.32 -8.66 -5.93
CA LEU A 118 7.80 -7.41 -6.46
C LEU A 118 6.82 -6.78 -5.45
N PHE A 119 6.97 -5.49 -5.20
CA PHE A 119 6.08 -4.71 -4.33
C PHE A 119 5.42 -3.62 -5.16
N VAL A 120 4.08 -3.60 -5.15
CA VAL A 120 3.25 -2.62 -5.86
C VAL A 120 2.07 -2.24 -4.98
N HIS A 121 1.45 -1.09 -5.25
CA HIS A 121 0.19 -0.77 -4.58
C HIS A 121 -0.99 -1.47 -5.26
N GLY A 122 -1.17 -1.29 -6.57
CA GLY A 122 -2.26 -1.85 -7.36
C GLY A 122 -1.96 -3.26 -7.89
N SER A 123 -1.34 -3.37 -9.05
CA SER A 123 -0.96 -4.66 -9.66
C SER A 123 0.37 -4.58 -10.39
N ALA A 124 0.96 -5.73 -10.73
CA ALA A 124 2.17 -5.78 -11.56
C ALA A 124 1.96 -5.12 -12.95
N ARG A 125 0.73 -5.05 -13.45
CA ARG A 125 0.38 -4.45 -14.74
C ARG A 125 0.15 -2.95 -14.66
N ASN A 126 -0.50 -2.49 -13.59
CA ASN A 126 -0.71 -1.09 -13.28
C ASN A 126 -0.47 -0.87 -11.78
N PRO A 127 0.76 -0.47 -11.42
CA PRO A 127 1.22 -0.46 -10.04
C PRO A 127 0.44 0.40 -9.06
N ILE A 128 -0.37 1.35 -9.55
CA ILE A 128 -1.06 2.31 -8.68
C ILE A 128 -2.57 2.12 -8.67
N ASN A 129 -3.22 1.93 -9.84
CA ASN A 129 -4.67 2.11 -9.94
C ASN A 129 -5.45 0.82 -10.25
N GLU A 130 -4.79 -0.30 -10.52
CA GLU A 130 -5.51 -1.52 -10.87
C GLU A 130 -5.90 -2.33 -9.65
N TYR A 131 -7.19 -2.60 -9.54
CA TYR A 131 -7.75 -3.54 -8.57
C TYR A 131 -7.66 -4.97 -9.07
N ILE A 132 -7.22 -5.88 -8.19
CA ILE A 132 -7.31 -7.33 -8.40
C ILE A 132 -8.18 -7.90 -7.29
N PHE A 133 -9.46 -8.13 -7.59
CA PHE A 133 -10.41 -8.69 -6.64
C PHE A 133 -10.45 -10.22 -6.71
N PRO A 134 -10.92 -10.92 -5.67
CA PRO A 134 -11.05 -12.38 -5.67
C PRO A 134 -11.77 -12.93 -6.90
N GLU A 135 -12.78 -12.23 -7.41
CA GLU A 135 -13.57 -12.62 -8.58
C GLU A 135 -12.79 -12.58 -9.89
N ASP A 136 -11.64 -11.88 -9.91
CA ASP A 136 -10.79 -11.81 -11.10
C ASP A 136 -10.18 -13.17 -11.47
N VAL A 137 -10.17 -14.16 -10.57
CA VAL A 137 -9.79 -15.55 -10.89
C VAL A 137 -10.61 -16.12 -12.04
N TYR A 138 -11.84 -15.64 -12.25
CA TYR A 138 -12.70 -16.03 -13.39
C TYR A 138 -12.32 -15.29 -14.68
N ASN A 139 -11.51 -14.24 -14.60
CA ASN A 139 -10.97 -13.52 -15.75
C ASN A 139 -9.54 -13.98 -16.06
N ARG A 140 -9.41 -15.18 -16.61
CA ARG A 140 -8.12 -15.81 -16.90
C ARG A 140 -7.17 -14.88 -17.66
N ARG A 141 -7.65 -14.18 -18.69
CA ARG A 141 -6.82 -13.26 -19.48
C ARG A 141 -6.23 -12.13 -18.65
N LYS A 142 -6.96 -11.62 -17.66
CA LYS A 142 -6.46 -10.57 -16.74
C LYS A 142 -5.37 -11.17 -15.83
N ILE A 143 -5.67 -12.29 -15.19
CA ILE A 143 -4.77 -12.94 -14.25
C ILE A 143 -3.48 -13.42 -14.94
N GLU A 144 -3.56 -14.13 -16.06
CA GLU A 144 -2.39 -14.54 -16.85
C GLU A 144 -1.48 -13.35 -17.17
N LYS A 145 -2.08 -12.22 -17.58
CA LYS A 145 -1.30 -11.03 -17.92
C LYS A 145 -0.65 -10.39 -16.70
N VAL A 146 -1.29 -10.41 -15.53
CA VAL A 146 -0.70 -9.92 -14.28
C VAL A 146 0.45 -10.84 -13.87
N PHE A 147 0.23 -12.16 -13.81
CA PHE A 147 1.23 -13.14 -13.42
C PHE A 147 2.44 -13.17 -14.37
N SER A 148 2.25 -12.90 -15.66
CA SER A 148 3.36 -12.81 -16.63
C SER A 148 4.36 -11.68 -16.33
N LEU A 149 3.98 -10.69 -15.52
CA LEU A 149 4.80 -9.55 -15.13
C LEU A 149 5.41 -9.69 -13.74
N ILE A 150 5.01 -10.70 -12.98
CA ILE A 150 5.53 -10.98 -11.64
C ILE A 150 6.80 -11.83 -11.79
N PRO A 151 7.93 -11.48 -11.12
CA PRO A 151 9.14 -12.32 -11.16
C PRO A 151 8.85 -13.70 -10.56
N GLN A 152 8.60 -13.82 -9.27
CA GLN A 152 8.14 -15.03 -8.58
C GLN A 152 7.00 -14.71 -7.62
N TYR A 153 7.15 -13.66 -6.83
CA TYR A 153 6.16 -13.24 -5.83
C TYR A 153 5.82 -11.76 -6.01
N CYS A 154 4.57 -11.40 -5.69
CA CYS A 154 4.12 -10.01 -5.70
C CYS A 154 3.29 -9.70 -4.46
N PHE A 155 3.65 -8.64 -3.78
CA PHE A 155 2.86 -8.08 -2.69
C PHE A 155 2.11 -6.84 -3.18
N GLN A 156 0.81 -6.80 -2.96
CA GLN A 156 -0.06 -5.70 -3.38
C GLN A 156 -1.06 -5.32 -2.27
N GLY A 157 -1.51 -4.06 -2.27
CA GLY A 157 -2.53 -3.50 -1.39
C GLY A 157 -3.83 -3.19 -2.13
N HIS A 158 -4.34 -1.97 -1.95
CA HIS A 158 -5.38 -1.30 -2.73
C HIS A 158 -6.80 -1.85 -2.61
N THR A 159 -7.00 -3.16 -2.62
CA THR A 159 -8.34 -3.78 -2.58
C THR A 159 -8.92 -3.88 -1.17
N HIS A 160 -8.09 -3.78 -0.14
CA HIS A 160 -8.43 -4.08 1.26
C HIS A 160 -9.02 -5.49 1.46
N VAL A 161 -8.75 -6.41 0.54
CA VAL A 161 -9.19 -7.81 0.63
C VAL A 161 -7.97 -8.70 0.81
N PRO A 162 -7.70 -9.18 2.03
CA PRO A 162 -6.53 -9.98 2.30
C PRO A 162 -6.68 -11.42 1.80
N GLY A 163 -5.64 -11.94 1.15
CA GLY A 163 -5.59 -13.30 0.63
C GLY A 163 -4.43 -13.52 -0.32
N VAL A 164 -4.37 -14.69 -0.93
CA VAL A 164 -3.32 -15.10 -1.86
C VAL A 164 -3.94 -15.52 -3.19
N PHE A 165 -3.44 -14.96 -4.28
CA PHE A 165 -3.72 -15.44 -5.64
C PHE A 165 -2.62 -16.41 -6.06
N THR A 166 -2.99 -17.47 -6.77
CA THR A 166 -2.05 -18.42 -7.35
C THR A 166 -2.12 -18.39 -8.88
N GLU A 167 -1.06 -18.84 -9.55
CA GLU A 167 -1.03 -18.95 -11.02
C GLU A 167 -2.04 -19.98 -11.56
N ASP A 168 -2.58 -20.86 -10.70
CA ASP A 168 -3.65 -21.81 -11.02
C ASP A 168 -5.05 -21.19 -10.99
N PHE A 169 -5.14 -19.86 -10.93
CA PHE A 169 -6.40 -19.09 -10.89
C PHE A 169 -7.24 -19.35 -9.64
N GLU A 170 -6.60 -19.50 -8.51
CA GLU A 170 -7.27 -19.62 -7.23
C GLU A 170 -7.06 -18.35 -6.39
N PHE A 171 -8.03 -18.07 -5.52
CA PHE A 171 -7.90 -17.08 -4.46
C PHE A 171 -8.13 -17.77 -3.12
N LEU A 172 -7.11 -17.71 -2.27
CA LEU A 172 -7.14 -18.28 -0.93
C LEU A 172 -7.36 -17.17 0.09
N ALA A 173 -8.53 -17.14 0.71
CA ALA A 173 -8.84 -16.19 1.77
C ALA A 173 -8.11 -16.57 3.07
N LEU A 174 -7.86 -15.59 3.96
CA LEU A 174 -7.15 -15.82 5.24
C LEU A 174 -7.72 -16.97 6.07
N ALA A 175 -9.06 -17.14 6.08
CA ALA A 175 -9.73 -18.23 6.80
C ALA A 175 -9.34 -19.63 6.30
N GLN A 176 -8.79 -19.73 5.10
CA GLN A 176 -8.33 -21.00 4.49
C GLN A 176 -6.83 -21.26 4.74
N LEU A 177 -6.11 -20.25 5.27
CA LEU A 177 -4.65 -20.27 5.38
C LEU A 177 -4.14 -20.46 6.82
N ASP A 178 -5.02 -20.58 7.80
CA ASP A 178 -4.64 -20.63 9.24
C ASP A 178 -3.61 -19.54 9.64
N ASN A 179 -3.69 -18.37 8.98
CA ASN A 179 -2.75 -17.25 9.06
C ASN A 179 -1.30 -17.56 8.62
N LEU A 180 -1.10 -18.63 7.86
CA LEU A 180 0.21 -19.01 7.32
C LEU A 180 0.05 -19.44 5.85
N TYR A 181 0.92 -18.92 4.99
CA TYR A 181 1.09 -19.39 3.62
C TYR A 181 2.58 -19.62 3.34
N GLU A 182 2.93 -20.84 2.99
CA GLU A 182 4.30 -21.17 2.60
C GLU A 182 4.50 -20.83 1.12
N LEU A 183 5.46 -19.93 0.84
CA LEU A 183 5.86 -19.60 -0.52
C LEU A 183 6.61 -20.80 -1.13
N GLY A 184 6.05 -21.38 -2.19
CA GLY A 184 6.64 -22.50 -2.91
C GLY A 184 7.40 -22.06 -4.16
N ASP A 185 7.65 -22.99 -5.08
CA ASP A 185 8.31 -22.70 -6.37
C ASP A 185 7.34 -22.16 -7.44
N GLN A 186 6.04 -22.16 -7.17
CA GLN A 186 4.99 -21.60 -8.04
C GLN A 186 4.72 -20.13 -7.69
N LYS A 187 4.23 -19.39 -8.71
CA LYS A 187 3.81 -17.99 -8.54
C LYS A 187 2.45 -17.89 -7.87
#